data_76c22cb4f48441ce773981d8628a2d54
#
_entry.id   76c22cb4f48441ce773981d8628a2d54
#
_cell.length_a   1.000
_cell.length_b   1.000
_cell.length_c   1.000
_cell.angle_alpha   90.00
_cell.angle_beta   90.00
_cell.angle_gamma   90.00
#
_symmetry.space_group_name_H-M   'P 1'
#
loop_
_entity.id
_entity.type
_entity.pdbx_description
1 polymer ?
#
loop_
_entity_poly.entity_id
_entity_poly.type
_entity_poly.pdbx_seq_one_letter_code
_entity_poly.pdbx_strand_id
1 'polypeptide(L)'
;MKTVATLATGSLIASLATAQVVRFDIARRETRPGQQKLGRRQAKTYEETITNDVQRGGYFATVTVGTPPQNLTLQLDTGSSDIWVPSSSSSVCAKSSPSGGSRGGDGETSGVTKAVHLGHVIDPRKSKTFDDVGKGLFNISYVDGSHSKGDYFTDAFEIGGATLTNMTMGLGLDTDIPYGLVGVGYALNEAIVAGSQMASSAYKNLPVQMMDEGMISTNAYSLWLNDLDASTGQILFGGVDTAKYKGQLSVIDVLEDSQTNAFTSFIVSMTSLTANSPSGSDALSSRKLPIPVVLDSGTTLSYLPTDLAIQVWKEVGAVFDTETQMAFLPCDMENSKGTFEFGFAGPNGPKISVDMTELVLDLGEGDNVPRFKSGQYKGKTVCQFGIQNFTSEPFLLGDTFLRSAYVVYDLENNQIGMAATDFNSTKSNIVSFPSKGAKIPDGNVVQNQVSATGPDSGSATAPTYAASKGFQSVASIKPALEWAQLAVTGATTLFMLAGSGLSFL
;
A
#
# COMPACT_ATOMS: atom_id res chain seq x y z
N MET A 1 67.59 -22.14 -39.94
CA MET A 1 67.08 -21.45 -38.75
C MET A 1 65.58 -21.34 -38.95
N LYS A 2 64.81 -22.14 -38.24
CA LYS A 2 63.34 -22.16 -38.28
C LYS A 2 62.84 -21.40 -37.07
N THR A 3 62.13 -20.30 -37.25
CA THR A 3 61.48 -19.54 -36.20
C THR A 3 60.09 -20.09 -35.99
N VAL A 4 59.84 -20.58 -34.77
CA VAL A 4 58.52 -21.07 -34.34
C VAL A 4 57.78 -19.88 -33.73
N ALA A 5 56.62 -19.50 -34.29
CA ALA A 5 55.71 -18.52 -33.71
C ALA A 5 54.70 -19.25 -32.81
N THR A 6 54.73 -18.93 -31.52
CA THR A 6 53.77 -19.42 -30.52
C THR A 6 52.55 -18.51 -30.53
N LEU A 7 51.41 -19.02 -30.97
CA LEU A 7 50.11 -18.36 -30.80
C LEU A 7 49.62 -18.59 -29.35
N ALA A 8 49.48 -17.50 -28.60
CA ALA A 8 48.82 -17.50 -27.32
C ALA A 8 47.31 -17.35 -27.55
N THR A 9 46.53 -18.41 -27.33
CA THR A 9 45.07 -18.39 -27.30
C THR A 9 44.62 -17.85 -25.94
N GLY A 10 44.22 -16.60 -25.92
CA GLY A 10 43.57 -15.99 -24.76
C GLY A 10 42.11 -16.48 -24.70
N SER A 11 41.79 -17.33 -23.73
CA SER A 11 40.41 -17.68 -23.41
C SER A 11 39.75 -16.50 -22.74
N LEU A 12 38.83 -15.79 -23.44
CA LEU A 12 37.86 -14.91 -22.81
C LEU A 12 36.87 -15.76 -22.01
N ILE A 13 37.01 -15.73 -20.70
CA ILE A 13 35.96 -16.20 -19.79
C ILE A 13 34.91 -15.08 -19.78
N ALA A 14 33.85 -15.23 -20.58
CA ALA A 14 32.65 -14.43 -20.44
C ALA A 14 31.97 -14.88 -19.14
N SER A 15 32.09 -14.09 -18.08
CA SER A 15 31.26 -14.22 -16.89
C SER A 15 29.82 -13.94 -17.31
N LEU A 16 29.01 -14.98 -17.41
CA LEU A 16 27.56 -14.86 -17.49
C LEU A 16 27.10 -14.25 -16.17
N ALA A 17 26.81 -12.96 -16.17
CA ALA A 17 26.09 -12.33 -15.09
C ALA A 17 24.68 -12.99 -15.06
N THR A 18 24.44 -13.85 -14.08
CA THR A 18 23.10 -14.39 -13.84
C THR A 18 22.27 -13.27 -13.24
N ALA A 19 21.24 -12.82 -13.94
CA ALA A 19 20.26 -11.89 -13.41
C ALA A 19 19.65 -12.49 -12.14
N GLN A 20 19.74 -11.75 -11.04
CA GLN A 20 19.22 -12.17 -9.74
C GLN A 20 17.88 -11.51 -9.49
N VAL A 21 16.97 -12.26 -8.89
CA VAL A 21 15.64 -11.83 -8.48
C VAL A 21 15.46 -12.18 -7.02
N VAL A 22 15.02 -11.22 -6.24
CA VAL A 22 14.67 -11.42 -4.83
C VAL A 22 13.15 -11.43 -4.70
N ARG A 23 12.61 -12.55 -4.23
CA ARG A 23 11.18 -12.73 -3.96
C ARG A 23 10.91 -12.60 -2.49
N PHE A 24 9.83 -11.90 -2.18
CA PHE A 24 9.35 -11.76 -0.84
C PHE A 24 7.83 -11.94 -0.79
N ASP A 25 7.36 -12.81 0.09
CA ASP A 25 5.93 -13.02 0.30
C ASP A 25 5.45 -12.07 1.38
N ILE A 26 4.46 -11.23 1.07
CA ILE A 26 3.83 -10.30 1.99
C ILE A 26 2.56 -10.92 2.56
N ALA A 27 2.32 -10.75 3.85
CA ALA A 27 1.11 -11.23 4.49
C ALA A 27 0.21 -10.05 4.82
N ARG A 28 -1.05 -10.15 4.42
CA ARG A 28 -2.09 -9.28 4.96
C ARG A 28 -2.33 -9.69 6.41
N ARG A 29 -2.32 -8.72 7.29
CA ARG A 29 -2.64 -8.98 8.68
C ARG A 29 -4.15 -9.02 8.85
N GLU A 30 -4.72 -10.23 8.69
CA GLU A 30 -6.04 -10.52 9.20
C GLU A 30 -5.91 -10.93 10.65
N THR A 31 -6.71 -10.34 11.49
CA THR A 31 -6.95 -10.85 12.80
C THR A 31 -8.26 -11.63 12.76
N ARG A 32 -8.23 -12.89 12.38
CA ARG A 32 -9.35 -13.80 12.62
C ARG A 32 -9.31 -14.24 14.07
N PRO A 33 -10.45 -14.27 14.80
CA PRO A 33 -10.49 -14.92 16.08
C PRO A 33 -10.14 -16.39 15.88
N GLY A 34 -9.05 -16.85 16.52
CA GLY A 34 -8.65 -18.22 16.46
C GLY A 34 -9.75 -19.12 17.01
N GLN A 35 -10.22 -20.08 16.24
CA GLN A 35 -10.97 -21.21 16.77
C GLN A 35 -10.12 -21.88 17.85
N GLN A 36 -10.52 -21.73 19.11
CA GLN A 36 -9.91 -22.43 20.22
C GLN A 36 -10.09 -23.94 20.02
N LYS A 37 -9.06 -24.61 19.53
CA LYS A 37 -8.89 -26.04 19.76
C LYS A 37 -8.36 -26.23 21.18
N LEU A 38 -9.25 -26.68 22.06
CA LEU A 38 -8.89 -27.18 23.39
C LEU A 38 -7.89 -28.34 23.25
N GLY A 39 -6.63 -28.08 23.56
CA GLY A 39 -5.55 -29.06 23.57
C GLY A 39 -4.54 -28.78 24.67
N ARG A 40 -4.66 -29.54 25.76
CA ARG A 40 -3.69 -29.87 26.83
C ARG A 40 -2.51 -28.93 27.10
N ARG A 41 -2.50 -28.50 28.38
CA ARG A 41 -1.42 -27.82 29.09
C ARG A 41 -0.04 -28.38 28.83
N GLN A 42 0.88 -27.50 28.35
CA GLN A 42 2.24 -27.33 28.88
C GLN A 42 2.89 -26.13 28.21
N ALA A 43 3.68 -25.38 29.03
CA ALA A 43 4.41 -24.14 28.70
C ALA A 43 3.55 -22.89 28.57
N LYS A 44 3.89 -21.88 29.38
CA LYS A 44 3.30 -20.55 29.36
C LYS A 44 3.62 -19.87 27.99
N THR A 45 2.73 -20.02 27.05
CA THR A 45 2.57 -19.12 25.91
C THR A 45 1.51 -18.12 26.33
N TYR A 46 1.88 -16.85 26.39
CA TYR A 46 0.91 -15.76 26.48
C TYR A 46 0.27 -15.65 25.09
N GLU A 47 -0.81 -16.38 24.84
CA GLU A 47 -1.79 -16.03 23.83
C GLU A 47 -2.64 -14.90 24.39
N GLU A 48 -2.17 -13.67 24.24
CA GLU A 48 -3.07 -12.53 24.25
C GLU A 48 -3.83 -12.57 22.94
N THR A 49 -5.13 -12.69 23.04
CA THR A 49 -6.06 -12.49 21.93
C THR A 49 -5.86 -11.08 21.42
N ILE A 50 -5.09 -10.92 20.34
CA ILE A 50 -4.88 -9.63 19.70
C ILE A 50 -6.22 -9.26 19.10
N THR A 51 -6.89 -8.28 19.73
CA THR A 51 -8.11 -7.72 19.20
C THR A 51 -7.80 -7.15 17.83
N ASN A 52 -8.49 -7.66 16.87
CA ASN A 52 -8.39 -7.35 15.48
C ASN A 52 -8.68 -5.89 15.23
N ASP A 53 -7.70 -5.15 14.81
CA ASP A 53 -7.94 -3.87 14.18
C ASP A 53 -8.16 -4.11 12.68
N VAL A 54 -9.34 -4.59 12.34
CA VAL A 54 -9.79 -4.78 10.95
C VAL A 54 -9.68 -3.47 10.15
N GLN A 55 -9.54 -2.36 10.85
CA GLN A 55 -9.51 -1.02 10.32
C GLN A 55 -8.13 -0.57 9.86
N ARG A 56 -7.08 -1.32 10.18
CA ARG A 56 -5.72 -1.07 9.70
C ARG A 56 -5.36 -2.07 8.61
N GLY A 57 -6.16 -2.11 7.56
CA GLY A 57 -5.84 -2.89 6.37
C GLY A 57 -4.48 -2.44 5.83
N GLY A 58 -3.58 -3.38 5.60
CA GLY A 58 -2.27 -3.13 5.05
C GLY A 58 -1.50 -4.42 4.89
N TYR A 59 -0.43 -4.38 4.09
CA TYR A 59 0.42 -5.53 3.80
C TYR A 59 1.74 -5.40 4.54
N PHE A 60 2.11 -6.46 5.26
CA PHE A 60 3.27 -6.46 6.14
C PHE A 60 4.33 -7.45 5.68
N ALA A 61 5.57 -7.00 5.70
CA ALA A 61 6.77 -7.78 5.42
C ALA A 61 7.42 -8.25 6.73
N THR A 62 7.85 -9.51 6.78
CA THR A 62 8.71 -10.00 7.87
C THR A 62 10.16 -9.75 7.48
N VAL A 63 10.87 -8.99 8.30
CA VAL A 63 12.26 -8.58 8.07
C VAL A 63 13.11 -8.85 9.32
N THR A 64 14.42 -8.78 9.17
CA THR A 64 15.32 -8.74 10.33
C THR A 64 16.21 -7.51 10.29
N VAL A 65 16.52 -6.96 11.47
CA VAL A 65 17.43 -5.82 11.64
C VAL A 65 18.47 -6.15 12.69
N GLY A 66 19.73 -5.84 12.38
CA GLY A 66 20.84 -5.91 13.34
C GLY A 66 21.57 -7.23 13.39
N THR A 67 22.64 -7.24 14.21
CA THR A 67 23.51 -8.40 14.46
C THR A 67 23.71 -8.61 15.96
N PRO A 68 23.14 -9.65 16.59
CA PRO A 68 22.28 -10.67 15.99
C PRO A 68 20.96 -10.12 15.47
N PRO A 69 20.30 -10.82 14.52
CA PRO A 69 19.08 -10.32 13.88
C PRO A 69 17.91 -10.23 14.90
N GLN A 70 17.16 -9.14 14.81
CA GLN A 70 15.90 -8.92 15.52
C GLN A 70 14.78 -8.98 14.48
N ASN A 71 13.82 -9.91 14.67
CA ASN A 71 12.69 -10.10 13.77
C ASN A 71 11.67 -8.97 13.94
N LEU A 72 11.25 -8.39 12.83
CA LEU A 72 10.27 -7.32 12.78
C LEU A 72 9.19 -7.64 11.73
N THR A 73 8.02 -7.07 11.94
CA THR A 73 6.94 -7.05 10.95
C THR A 73 6.64 -5.60 10.63
N LEU A 74 6.96 -5.17 9.41
CA LEU A 74 6.85 -3.79 8.94
C LEU A 74 5.82 -3.70 7.82
N GLN A 75 5.10 -2.59 7.73
CA GLN A 75 4.18 -2.34 6.63
C GLN A 75 4.96 -2.05 5.34
N LEU A 76 4.55 -2.68 4.24
CA LEU A 76 5.09 -2.40 2.91
C LEU A 76 4.41 -1.18 2.33
N ASP A 77 5.20 -0.20 1.91
CA ASP A 77 4.72 1.10 1.51
C ASP A 77 5.37 1.57 0.20
N THR A 78 4.57 1.63 -0.88
CA THR A 78 5.01 2.21 -2.15
C THR A 78 4.86 3.72 -2.21
N GLY A 79 4.13 4.33 -1.26
CA GLY A 79 3.92 5.77 -1.16
C GLY A 79 5.04 6.50 -0.43
N SER A 80 5.91 5.80 0.30
CA SER A 80 7.08 6.39 0.96
C SER A 80 8.39 5.68 0.60
N SER A 81 9.53 6.19 1.09
CA SER A 81 10.84 5.75 0.62
C SER A 81 11.82 5.39 1.73
N ASP A 82 11.50 5.72 2.97
CA ASP A 82 12.30 5.35 4.13
C ASP A 82 11.91 3.99 4.67
N ILE A 83 12.88 3.16 5.04
CA ILE A 83 12.64 2.13 6.03
C ILE A 83 12.78 2.79 7.39
N TRP A 84 11.79 2.59 8.27
CA TRP A 84 11.95 3.02 9.66
C TRP A 84 11.30 2.04 10.63
N VAL A 85 11.83 2.01 11.84
CA VAL A 85 11.40 1.07 12.88
C VAL A 85 11.26 1.80 14.23
N PRO A 86 10.22 1.53 15.01
CA PRO A 86 10.11 2.08 16.35
C PRO A 86 11.21 1.50 17.27
N SER A 87 11.82 2.36 18.06
CA SER A 87 12.74 1.94 19.14
C SER A 87 11.98 1.32 20.30
N SER A 88 12.57 0.37 20.97
CA SER A 88 12.07 -0.17 22.26
C SER A 88 11.98 0.90 23.36
N SER A 89 12.63 2.05 23.17
CA SER A 89 12.55 3.23 24.06
C SER A 89 11.62 4.33 23.55
N SER A 90 10.88 4.08 22.45
CA SER A 90 9.99 5.07 21.84
C SER A 90 8.83 5.50 22.73
N SER A 91 8.22 6.64 22.40
CA SER A 91 7.06 7.19 23.11
C SER A 91 5.87 6.22 23.16
N VAL A 92 5.67 5.42 22.10
CA VAL A 92 4.65 4.36 22.09
C VAL A 92 4.97 3.23 23.08
N CYS A 93 6.22 2.94 23.39
CA CYS A 93 6.63 1.94 24.37
C CYS A 93 6.64 2.49 25.81
N ALA A 94 6.98 3.76 26.00
CA ALA A 94 7.12 4.38 27.33
C ALA A 94 5.78 4.56 28.05
N LYS A 95 4.68 4.71 27.34
CA LYS A 95 3.33 4.89 27.90
C LYS A 95 2.77 3.62 28.58
N SER A 96 3.46 2.48 28.49
CA SER A 96 3.04 1.20 29.04
C SER A 96 3.72 0.80 30.36
N SER A 97 4.54 1.68 30.96
CA SER A 97 5.12 1.38 32.30
C SER A 97 4.08 1.50 33.39
N PRO A 98 3.88 0.48 34.24
CA PRO A 98 2.89 0.51 35.33
C PRO A 98 3.43 1.24 36.56
N SER A 99 3.96 2.44 36.43
CA SER A 99 4.38 3.26 37.57
C SER A 99 3.46 4.47 37.76
N GLY A 100 2.33 4.25 38.40
CA GLY A 100 1.44 5.32 38.80
C GLY A 100 0.04 4.80 39.08
N GLY A 101 -0.22 4.42 40.35
CA GLY A 101 -1.54 4.00 40.79
C GLY A 101 -2.59 5.04 40.48
N SER A 102 -3.55 4.71 39.66
CA SER A 102 -4.86 5.34 39.65
C SER A 102 -5.92 4.26 39.52
N ARG A 103 -6.73 4.17 40.57
CA ARG A 103 -7.96 3.37 40.56
C ARG A 103 -8.98 4.05 39.66
N GLY A 104 -9.59 3.28 38.76
CA GLY A 104 -10.92 3.57 38.28
C GLY A 104 -10.99 3.80 36.76
N GLY A 105 -11.72 2.94 36.08
CA GLY A 105 -12.23 3.15 34.73
C GLY A 105 -11.71 2.09 33.75
N ASP A 106 -12.64 1.35 33.20
CA ASP A 106 -12.44 0.37 32.13
C ASP A 106 -11.66 1.03 30.98
N GLY A 107 -10.32 0.82 30.98
CA GLY A 107 -9.40 1.47 30.07
C GLY A 107 -8.96 0.50 28.99
N GLU A 108 -9.19 0.88 27.77
CA GLU A 108 -8.49 0.38 26.60
C GLU A 108 -7.00 0.22 26.92
N THR A 109 -6.52 -1.00 26.91
CA THR A 109 -5.10 -1.27 26.97
C THR A 109 -4.46 -0.70 25.71
N SER A 110 -3.79 0.40 25.92
CA SER A 110 -3.11 1.25 24.96
C SER A 110 -2.32 0.42 23.93
N GLY A 111 -2.34 0.84 22.67
CA GLY A 111 -1.69 0.19 21.52
C GLY A 111 -0.19 -0.14 21.66
N VAL A 112 0.40 0.26 22.74
CA VAL A 112 1.82 0.13 23.09
C VAL A 112 2.20 -1.25 23.61
N THR A 113 1.39 -1.86 24.49
CA THR A 113 1.60 -3.25 24.89
C THR A 113 1.55 -4.16 23.68
N LYS A 114 0.80 -3.74 22.66
CA LYS A 114 0.63 -4.42 21.38
C LYS A 114 1.91 -4.36 20.52
N ALA A 115 2.59 -3.22 20.42
CA ALA A 115 3.77 -3.06 19.56
C ALA A 115 4.98 -3.89 20.04
N VAL A 116 5.21 -3.93 21.35
CA VAL A 116 6.33 -4.70 21.95
C VAL A 116 6.07 -6.20 21.89
N HIS A 117 4.83 -6.64 22.05
CA HIS A 117 4.47 -8.07 22.04
C HIS A 117 4.39 -8.65 20.62
N LEU A 118 4.34 -7.80 19.58
CA LEU A 118 4.15 -8.23 18.19
C LEU A 118 5.43 -8.24 17.36
N GLY A 119 6.60 -7.93 17.96
CA GLY A 119 7.86 -7.88 17.22
C GLY A 119 7.93 -6.72 16.21
N HIS A 120 7.42 -5.54 16.60
CA HIS A 120 7.45 -4.34 15.74
C HIS A 120 8.50 -3.31 16.16
N VAL A 121 9.27 -3.56 17.21
CA VAL A 121 10.26 -2.61 17.73
C VAL A 121 11.65 -3.24 17.81
N ILE A 122 12.70 -2.42 17.64
CA ILE A 122 14.07 -2.86 17.84
C ILE A 122 14.65 -2.32 19.15
N ASP A 123 15.60 -3.05 19.72
CA ASP A 123 16.51 -2.55 20.75
C ASP A 123 17.88 -2.31 20.11
N PRO A 124 18.28 -1.05 19.82
CA PRO A 124 19.55 -0.73 19.18
C PRO A 124 20.76 -1.29 19.95
N ARG A 125 20.67 -1.39 21.29
CA ARG A 125 21.73 -1.90 22.16
C ARG A 125 22.03 -3.39 21.98
N LYS A 126 21.11 -4.12 21.33
CA LYS A 126 21.28 -5.55 21.05
C LYS A 126 21.99 -5.82 19.72
N SER A 127 22.14 -4.81 18.86
CA SER A 127 22.88 -4.93 17.60
C SER A 127 24.32 -4.46 17.75
N LYS A 128 25.25 -5.29 17.26
CA LYS A 128 26.69 -4.96 17.21
C LYS A 128 27.08 -4.17 15.95
N THR A 129 26.21 -4.11 14.98
CA THR A 129 26.39 -3.44 13.69
C THR A 129 25.58 -2.14 13.59
N PHE A 130 24.87 -1.77 14.67
CA PHE A 130 24.16 -0.50 14.77
C PHE A 130 25.14 0.66 14.80
N ASP A 131 24.95 1.64 13.92
CA ASP A 131 25.73 2.90 13.89
C ASP A 131 24.79 4.08 13.72
N ASP A 132 24.84 5.05 14.63
CA ASP A 132 24.05 6.28 14.59
C ASP A 132 24.69 7.25 13.59
N VAL A 133 24.01 7.52 12.47
CA VAL A 133 24.51 8.35 11.38
C VAL A 133 23.81 9.69 11.23
N GLY A 134 22.72 9.91 11.97
CA GLY A 134 21.94 11.14 11.83
C GLY A 134 21.02 11.45 13.01
N LYS A 135 21.62 11.86 14.13
CA LYS A 135 20.89 12.13 15.37
C LYS A 135 19.89 13.29 15.21
N GLY A 136 18.61 13.00 15.50
CA GLY A 136 17.52 13.97 15.43
C GLY A 136 17.14 14.39 14.01
N LEU A 137 17.64 13.71 12.98
CA LEU A 137 17.40 14.09 11.57
C LEU A 137 16.21 13.33 10.94
N PHE A 138 15.79 12.21 11.53
CA PHE A 138 14.62 11.49 11.04
C PHE A 138 13.34 12.15 11.50
N ASN A 139 12.51 12.60 10.54
CA ASN A 139 11.21 13.23 10.81
C ASN A 139 10.30 13.01 9.61
N ILE A 140 9.36 12.07 9.73
CA ILE A 140 8.37 11.75 8.72
C ILE A 140 6.96 12.04 9.26
N SER A 141 6.10 12.59 8.40
CA SER A 141 4.69 12.81 8.68
C SER A 141 3.87 12.32 7.50
N TYR A 142 2.74 11.72 7.79
CA TYR A 142 1.85 11.12 6.80
C TYR A 142 0.59 11.96 6.58
N VAL A 143 -0.15 11.68 5.50
CA VAL A 143 -1.33 12.47 5.09
C VAL A 143 -2.43 12.48 6.15
N ASP A 144 -2.53 11.42 6.96
CA ASP A 144 -3.48 11.32 8.07
C ASP A 144 -3.07 12.11 9.32
N GLY A 145 -1.91 12.76 9.29
CA GLY A 145 -1.32 13.50 10.40
C GLY A 145 -0.52 12.64 11.36
N SER A 146 -0.44 11.33 11.17
CA SER A 146 0.46 10.46 11.94
C SER A 146 1.93 10.76 11.64
N HIS A 147 2.82 10.41 12.56
CA HIS A 147 4.23 10.79 12.43
C HIS A 147 5.19 9.83 13.12
N SER A 148 6.46 9.91 12.72
CA SER A 148 7.58 9.31 13.44
C SER A 148 8.80 10.21 13.36
N LYS A 149 9.46 10.46 14.51
CA LYS A 149 10.64 11.30 14.65
C LYS A 149 11.72 10.60 15.44
N GLY A 150 12.98 10.88 15.12
CA GLY A 150 14.11 10.30 15.82
C GLY A 150 15.42 10.46 15.07
N ASP A 151 16.17 9.37 14.98
CA ASP A 151 17.54 9.37 14.45
C ASP A 151 17.60 8.58 13.14
N TYR A 152 18.58 8.88 12.27
CA TYR A 152 18.98 7.93 11.23
C TYR A 152 20.09 7.05 11.75
N PHE A 153 20.04 5.77 11.41
CA PHE A 153 21.05 4.79 11.75
C PHE A 153 21.33 3.86 10.57
N THR A 154 22.46 3.17 10.60
CA THR A 154 22.74 2.07 9.70
C THR A 154 22.85 0.77 10.48
N ASP A 155 22.38 -0.33 9.87
CA ASP A 155 22.50 -1.67 10.42
C ASP A 155 22.39 -2.72 9.31
N ALA A 156 22.59 -4.00 9.64
CA ALA A 156 22.25 -5.10 8.78
C ALA A 156 20.73 -5.22 8.65
N PHE A 157 20.24 -5.40 7.42
CA PHE A 157 18.82 -5.55 7.09
C PHE A 157 18.61 -6.77 6.20
N GLU A 158 17.63 -7.60 6.50
CA GLU A 158 17.31 -8.76 5.68
C GLU A 158 15.82 -8.77 5.31
N ILE A 159 15.54 -9.01 4.03
CA ILE A 159 14.20 -9.15 3.46
C ILE A 159 14.23 -10.18 2.33
N GLY A 160 13.29 -11.14 2.32
CA GLY A 160 13.15 -12.13 1.25
C GLY A 160 14.42 -12.96 0.99
N GLY A 161 15.26 -13.14 2.00
CA GLY A 161 16.56 -13.80 1.88
C GLY A 161 17.68 -12.94 1.31
N ALA A 162 17.41 -11.66 0.97
CA ALA A 162 18.44 -10.67 0.64
C ALA A 162 18.95 -10.01 1.92
N THR A 163 20.26 -10.08 2.16
CA THR A 163 20.93 -9.42 3.29
C THR A 163 21.73 -8.24 2.80
N LEU A 164 21.35 -7.03 3.25
CA LEU A 164 22.03 -5.78 2.97
C LEU A 164 22.87 -5.38 4.20
N THR A 165 24.06 -4.90 3.96
CA THR A 165 24.92 -4.38 5.01
C THR A 165 24.86 -2.86 5.03
N ASN A 166 24.90 -2.25 6.22
CA ASN A 166 24.87 -0.79 6.36
C ASN A 166 23.64 -0.12 5.69
N MET A 167 22.46 -0.76 5.79
CA MET A 167 21.21 -0.16 5.31
C MET A 167 20.86 1.04 6.16
N THR A 168 20.65 2.20 5.54
CA THR A 168 20.21 3.42 6.23
C THR A 168 18.72 3.33 6.53
N MET A 169 18.35 3.56 7.80
CA MET A 169 16.99 3.45 8.31
C MET A 169 16.68 4.54 9.33
N GLY A 170 15.40 4.87 9.48
CA GLY A 170 14.91 5.73 10.56
C GLY A 170 14.66 4.94 11.84
N LEU A 171 15.09 5.47 12.98
CA LEU A 171 14.76 4.98 14.31
C LEU A 171 13.69 5.87 14.93
N GLY A 172 12.46 5.41 15.02
CA GLY A 172 11.35 6.15 15.62
C GLY A 172 11.46 6.21 17.14
N LEU A 173 11.75 7.38 17.67
CA LEU A 173 11.84 7.66 19.12
C LEU A 173 10.55 8.31 19.64
N ASP A 174 9.96 9.21 18.86
CA ASP A 174 8.66 9.82 19.09
C ASP A 174 7.76 9.49 17.90
N THR A 175 6.79 8.62 18.13
CA THR A 175 5.85 8.15 17.09
C THR A 175 4.49 7.83 17.71
N ASP A 176 3.44 8.02 16.94
CA ASP A 176 2.07 7.57 17.23
C ASP A 176 1.70 6.30 16.44
N ILE A 177 2.59 5.84 15.56
CA ILE A 177 2.41 4.62 14.78
C ILE A 177 3.06 3.44 15.51
N PRO A 178 2.31 2.35 15.79
CA PRO A 178 2.79 1.24 16.63
C PRO A 178 3.66 0.22 15.88
N TYR A 179 3.96 0.42 14.60
CA TYR A 179 4.81 -0.42 13.75
C TYR A 179 5.66 0.47 12.85
N GLY A 180 6.70 -0.10 12.26
CA GLY A 180 7.50 0.60 11.26
C GLY A 180 7.06 0.27 9.84
N LEU A 181 7.69 0.92 8.87
CA LEU A 181 7.41 0.78 7.45
C LEU A 181 8.64 0.36 6.66
N VAL A 182 8.41 -0.33 5.54
CA VAL A 182 9.39 -0.56 4.47
C VAL A 182 8.97 0.27 3.27
N GLY A 183 9.48 1.50 3.18
CA GLY A 183 9.29 2.36 2.03
C GLY A 183 10.11 1.86 0.84
N VAL A 184 9.47 1.75 -0.33
CA VAL A 184 10.09 1.26 -1.57
C VAL A 184 9.93 2.23 -2.75
N GLY A 185 9.60 3.49 -2.45
CA GLY A 185 9.43 4.56 -3.43
C GLY A 185 10.74 5.16 -3.96
N TYR A 186 10.63 6.31 -4.60
CA TYR A 186 11.77 7.06 -5.12
C TYR A 186 12.63 7.66 -3.99
N ALA A 187 13.96 7.60 -4.11
CA ALA A 187 14.86 8.17 -3.10
C ALA A 187 14.64 9.69 -2.88
N LEU A 188 14.13 10.41 -3.86
CA LEU A 188 13.79 11.84 -3.71
C LEU A 188 12.57 12.09 -2.80
N ASN A 189 11.83 11.05 -2.42
CA ASN A 189 10.72 11.12 -1.46
C ASN A 189 11.13 10.69 -0.04
N GLU A 190 12.42 10.59 0.25
CA GLU A 190 12.88 10.32 1.61
C GLU A 190 12.63 11.52 2.55
N ALA A 191 12.31 11.24 3.80
CA ALA A 191 12.02 12.26 4.81
C ALA A 191 13.18 13.26 4.99
N ILE A 192 14.44 12.82 4.82
CA ILE A 192 15.61 13.69 4.90
C ILE A 192 15.67 14.68 3.74
N VAL A 193 15.18 14.32 2.56
CA VAL A 193 15.12 15.23 1.39
C VAL A 193 14.07 16.31 1.66
N ALA A 194 12.89 15.92 2.13
CA ALA A 194 11.83 16.83 2.51
C ALA A 194 12.26 17.80 3.63
N GLY A 195 12.92 17.28 4.66
CA GLY A 195 13.40 18.08 5.80
C GLY A 195 14.53 19.04 5.45
N SER A 196 15.44 18.65 4.56
CA SER A 196 16.57 19.47 4.12
C SER A 196 16.28 20.37 2.93
N GLN A 197 15.23 20.04 2.17
CA GLN A 197 14.90 20.64 0.87
C GLN A 197 16.06 20.52 -0.16
N MET A 198 16.88 19.49 -0.03
CA MET A 198 18.02 19.25 -0.91
C MET A 198 17.98 17.83 -1.45
N ALA A 199 17.84 17.68 -2.76
CA ALA A 199 17.91 16.37 -3.44
C ALA A 199 19.23 15.62 -3.17
N SER A 200 20.33 16.34 -2.90
CA SER A 200 21.63 15.77 -2.56
C SER A 200 21.69 15.12 -1.17
N SER A 201 20.65 15.28 -0.35
CA SER A 201 20.54 14.62 0.95
C SER A 201 20.01 13.19 0.83
N ALA A 202 19.46 12.81 -0.33
CA ALA A 202 18.96 11.46 -0.56
C ALA A 202 20.08 10.43 -0.33
N TYR A 203 19.71 9.36 0.38
CA TYR A 203 20.57 8.20 0.58
C TYR A 203 20.12 7.04 -0.33
N LYS A 204 20.82 5.93 -0.31
CA LYS A 204 20.43 4.72 -1.04
C LYS A 204 19.35 3.98 -0.25
N ASN A 205 18.10 4.13 -0.67
CA ASN A 205 17.02 3.35 -0.08
C ASN A 205 17.04 1.88 -0.57
N LEU A 206 16.11 1.06 -0.09
CA LEU A 206 16.13 -0.39 -0.29
C LEU A 206 16.30 -0.83 -1.76
N PRO A 207 15.48 -0.40 -2.73
CA PRO A 207 15.63 -0.86 -4.11
C PRO A 207 16.93 -0.39 -4.76
N VAL A 208 17.38 0.84 -4.44
CA VAL A 208 18.65 1.39 -4.94
C VAL A 208 19.83 0.61 -4.38
N GLN A 209 19.84 0.30 -3.08
CA GLN A 209 20.93 -0.45 -2.48
C GLN A 209 20.98 -1.89 -2.99
N MET A 210 19.84 -2.57 -3.16
CA MET A 210 19.77 -3.89 -3.77
C MET A 210 20.40 -3.91 -5.18
N MET A 211 20.15 -2.88 -5.99
CA MET A 211 20.73 -2.75 -7.31
C MET A 211 22.25 -2.51 -7.23
N ASP A 212 22.69 -1.61 -6.38
CA ASP A 212 24.11 -1.25 -6.23
C ASP A 212 24.95 -2.42 -5.70
N GLU A 213 24.39 -3.25 -4.82
CA GLU A 213 25.04 -4.48 -4.34
C GLU A 213 24.93 -5.64 -5.35
N GLY A 214 24.30 -5.42 -6.50
CA GLY A 214 24.17 -6.41 -7.58
C GLY A 214 23.19 -7.55 -7.27
N MET A 215 22.29 -7.37 -6.30
CA MET A 215 21.24 -8.35 -5.97
C MET A 215 20.13 -8.37 -7.01
N ILE A 216 19.85 -7.21 -7.61
CA ILE A 216 18.93 -7.05 -8.72
C ILE A 216 19.62 -6.31 -9.87
N SER A 217 19.17 -6.55 -11.10
CA SER A 217 19.83 -5.99 -12.30
C SER A 217 19.41 -4.53 -12.58
N THR A 218 18.28 -4.08 -12.08
CA THR A 218 17.72 -2.74 -12.31
C THR A 218 16.87 -2.32 -11.12
N ASN A 219 16.69 -1.03 -10.92
CA ASN A 219 15.85 -0.48 -9.86
C ASN A 219 14.37 -0.62 -10.22
N ALA A 220 13.85 -1.85 -10.05
CA ALA A 220 12.46 -2.18 -10.34
C ALA A 220 11.99 -3.35 -9.46
N TYR A 221 10.70 -3.39 -9.19
CA TYR A 221 10.04 -4.50 -8.49
C TYR A 221 8.59 -4.65 -8.98
N SER A 222 7.97 -5.77 -8.66
CA SER A 222 6.55 -6.00 -8.92
C SER A 222 5.79 -6.35 -7.66
N LEU A 223 4.52 -5.97 -7.61
CA LEU A 223 3.63 -6.11 -6.47
C LEU A 223 2.37 -6.89 -6.88
N TRP A 224 2.02 -7.89 -6.10
CA TRP A 224 0.80 -8.68 -6.18
C TRP A 224 0.19 -8.80 -4.80
N LEU A 225 -0.85 -8.02 -4.51
CA LEU A 225 -1.50 -8.02 -3.21
C LEU A 225 -2.47 -9.18 -3.02
N ASN A 226 -2.93 -9.79 -4.14
CA ASN A 226 -3.90 -10.87 -4.16
C ASN A 226 -5.29 -10.43 -3.67
N ASP A 227 -6.18 -11.38 -3.43
CA ASP A 227 -7.57 -11.23 -2.98
C ASP A 227 -7.66 -10.64 -1.56
N LEU A 228 -8.75 -9.92 -1.26
CA LEU A 228 -9.02 -9.37 0.07
C LEU A 228 -9.02 -10.46 1.16
N ASP A 229 -9.53 -11.64 0.84
CA ASP A 229 -9.60 -12.79 1.75
C ASP A 229 -8.33 -13.64 1.75
N ALA A 230 -7.38 -13.36 0.86
CA ALA A 230 -6.11 -14.08 0.84
C ALA A 230 -5.20 -13.64 2.00
N SER A 231 -4.52 -14.62 2.60
CA SER A 231 -3.59 -14.36 3.70
C SER A 231 -2.24 -13.82 3.25
N THR A 232 -1.92 -13.91 1.95
CA THR A 232 -0.60 -13.58 1.41
C THR A 232 -0.67 -12.89 0.07
N GLY A 233 0.20 -11.88 -0.11
CA GLY A 233 0.58 -11.30 -1.38
C GLY A 233 2.08 -11.51 -1.65
N GLN A 234 2.66 -10.74 -2.56
CA GLN A 234 4.06 -10.87 -2.97
C GLN A 234 4.62 -9.53 -3.45
N ILE A 235 5.82 -9.17 -2.98
CA ILE A 235 6.70 -8.23 -3.66
C ILE A 235 7.90 -8.99 -4.25
N LEU A 236 8.26 -8.68 -5.49
CA LEU A 236 9.33 -9.35 -6.24
C LEU A 236 10.30 -8.32 -6.79
N PHE A 237 11.44 -8.17 -6.15
CA PHE A 237 12.49 -7.24 -6.61
C PHE A 237 13.25 -7.80 -7.81
N GLY A 238 13.47 -6.95 -8.83
CA GLY A 238 14.25 -7.26 -10.02
C GLY A 238 13.57 -8.20 -11.02
N GLY A 239 12.26 -8.43 -10.91
CA GLY A 239 11.54 -9.37 -11.79
C GLY A 239 10.04 -9.13 -11.88
N VAL A 240 9.42 -9.93 -12.75
CA VAL A 240 7.97 -10.00 -12.99
C VAL A 240 7.54 -11.46 -12.86
N ASP A 241 6.46 -11.75 -12.15
CA ASP A 241 5.85 -13.08 -12.11
C ASP A 241 4.65 -13.14 -13.05
N THR A 242 4.86 -13.66 -14.27
CA THR A 242 3.83 -13.69 -15.31
C THR A 242 2.67 -14.65 -15.02
N ALA A 243 2.74 -15.41 -13.94
CA ALA A 243 1.66 -16.27 -13.50
C ALA A 243 0.71 -15.58 -12.48
N LYS A 244 0.95 -14.30 -12.15
CA LYS A 244 0.18 -13.55 -11.16
C LYS A 244 -0.81 -12.56 -11.76
N TYR A 245 -0.86 -12.44 -13.08
CA TYR A 245 -1.79 -11.55 -13.78
C TYR A 245 -2.43 -12.21 -15.00
N LYS A 246 -3.50 -11.60 -15.48
CA LYS A 246 -4.25 -12.02 -16.67
C LYS A 246 -4.00 -11.08 -17.83
N GLY A 247 -3.96 -11.62 -19.02
CA GLY A 247 -3.80 -10.83 -20.25
C GLY A 247 -2.39 -10.32 -20.46
N GLN A 248 -2.26 -9.09 -20.96
CA GLN A 248 -1.01 -8.45 -21.32
C GLN A 248 -0.67 -7.34 -20.31
N LEU A 249 0.59 -7.24 -19.94
CA LEU A 249 1.10 -6.17 -19.09
C LEU A 249 1.24 -4.89 -19.94
N SER A 250 0.43 -3.88 -19.65
CA SER A 250 0.48 -2.57 -20.30
C SER A 250 1.43 -1.65 -19.56
N VAL A 251 2.34 -1.00 -20.28
CA VAL A 251 3.36 -0.11 -19.70
C VAL A 251 2.98 1.34 -19.98
N ILE A 252 2.88 2.14 -18.91
CA ILE A 252 2.56 3.57 -18.94
C ILE A 252 3.64 4.36 -18.21
N ASP A 253 3.74 5.65 -18.52
CA ASP A 253 4.74 6.53 -17.93
C ASP A 253 4.28 7.02 -16.54
N VAL A 254 5.23 7.11 -15.61
CA VAL A 254 5.07 7.86 -14.35
C VAL A 254 5.12 9.35 -14.68
N LEU A 255 4.30 10.14 -14.01
CA LEU A 255 4.30 11.60 -14.15
C LEU A 255 5.23 12.21 -13.10
N GLU A 256 5.91 13.29 -13.48
CA GLU A 256 6.63 14.12 -12.52
C GLU A 256 5.64 14.79 -11.55
N ASP A 257 6.03 14.91 -10.30
CA ASP A 257 5.30 15.71 -9.34
C ASP A 257 5.31 17.19 -9.76
N SER A 258 4.14 17.80 -9.83
CA SER A 258 3.95 19.15 -10.37
C SER A 258 4.58 20.27 -9.52
N GLN A 259 4.89 19.99 -8.25
CA GLN A 259 5.49 20.96 -7.33
C GLN A 259 7.01 20.91 -7.38
N THR A 260 7.57 19.71 -7.50
CA THR A 260 9.02 19.50 -7.46
C THR A 260 9.64 19.37 -8.86
N ASN A 261 8.84 19.09 -9.89
CA ASN A 261 9.29 18.73 -11.25
C ASN A 261 10.29 17.57 -11.22
N ALA A 262 10.01 16.58 -10.39
CA ALA A 262 10.83 15.39 -10.20
C ALA A 262 9.94 14.15 -10.00
N PHE A 263 10.51 12.97 -10.19
CA PHE A 263 9.85 11.72 -9.86
C PHE A 263 10.02 11.43 -8.37
N THR A 264 8.99 11.70 -7.59
CA THR A 264 8.97 11.50 -6.14
C THR A 264 7.97 10.43 -5.70
N SER A 265 6.96 10.17 -6.52
CA SER A 265 5.90 9.20 -6.24
C SER A 265 5.45 8.49 -7.52
N PHE A 266 4.75 7.37 -7.39
CA PHE A 266 4.23 6.62 -8.53
C PHE A 266 2.94 7.22 -9.05
N ILE A 267 3.03 8.44 -9.56
CA ILE A 267 1.91 9.20 -10.11
C ILE A 267 1.63 8.73 -11.53
N VAL A 268 0.40 8.30 -11.79
CA VAL A 268 -0.06 7.91 -13.13
C VAL A 268 -1.32 8.67 -13.53
N SER A 269 -1.57 8.80 -14.82
CA SER A 269 -2.76 9.48 -15.35
C SER A 269 -3.96 8.54 -15.35
N MET A 270 -4.93 8.73 -14.45
CA MET A 270 -6.24 8.09 -14.51
C MET A 270 -7.15 8.89 -15.44
N THR A 271 -7.64 8.25 -16.50
CA THR A 271 -8.35 8.92 -17.59
C THR A 271 -9.84 8.60 -17.65
N SER A 272 -10.28 7.51 -17.01
CA SER A 272 -11.69 7.14 -16.96
C SER A 272 -12.03 6.31 -15.73
N LEU A 273 -13.30 6.39 -15.31
CA LEU A 273 -13.90 5.53 -14.32
C LEU A 273 -15.30 5.14 -14.80
N THR A 274 -15.60 3.84 -14.82
CA THR A 274 -16.89 3.32 -15.30
C THR A 274 -17.48 2.40 -14.25
N ALA A 275 -18.72 2.62 -13.89
CA ALA A 275 -19.51 1.69 -13.08
C ALA A 275 -20.20 0.69 -14.00
N ASN A 276 -19.98 -0.60 -13.78
CA ASN A 276 -20.58 -1.70 -14.57
C ASN A 276 -21.39 -2.62 -13.66
N SER A 277 -22.55 -3.04 -14.13
CA SER A 277 -23.39 -4.01 -13.42
C SER A 277 -24.28 -4.79 -14.40
N PRO A 278 -25.01 -5.83 -13.96
CA PRO A 278 -25.98 -6.52 -14.80
C PRO A 278 -27.10 -5.63 -15.34
N SER A 279 -27.35 -4.45 -14.77
CA SER A 279 -28.39 -3.53 -15.22
C SER A 279 -27.93 -2.49 -16.24
N GLY A 280 -26.60 -2.33 -16.43
CA GLY A 280 -26.03 -1.37 -17.36
C GLY A 280 -24.65 -0.90 -16.99
N SER A 281 -24.17 0.12 -17.70
CA SER A 281 -22.88 0.77 -17.48
C SER A 281 -23.05 2.28 -17.47
N ASP A 282 -22.34 2.95 -16.56
CA ASP A 282 -22.28 4.40 -16.47
C ASP A 282 -20.84 4.90 -16.48
N ALA A 283 -20.52 5.74 -17.45
CA ALA A 283 -19.27 6.48 -17.44
C ALA A 283 -19.36 7.59 -16.40
N LEU A 284 -18.57 7.50 -15.35
CA LEU A 284 -18.49 8.52 -14.32
C LEU A 284 -17.56 9.64 -14.79
N SER A 285 -17.94 10.87 -14.59
CA SER A 285 -17.23 12.00 -15.15
C SER A 285 -16.94 13.10 -14.14
N SER A 286 -15.77 13.69 -14.27
CA SER A 286 -15.33 14.85 -13.51
C SER A 286 -14.71 15.86 -14.45
N ARG A 287 -14.82 17.15 -14.13
CA ARG A 287 -14.06 18.18 -14.84
C ARG A 287 -12.56 18.02 -14.66
N LYS A 288 -12.15 17.33 -13.61
CA LYS A 288 -10.75 17.04 -13.31
C LYS A 288 -10.16 15.91 -14.14
N LEU A 289 -10.97 15.00 -14.73
CA LEU A 289 -10.44 13.92 -15.57
C LEU A 289 -9.81 14.45 -16.88
N PRO A 290 -8.57 14.02 -17.21
CA PRO A 290 -7.72 13.05 -16.52
C PRO A 290 -7.13 13.61 -15.21
N ILE A 291 -6.94 12.75 -14.21
CA ILE A 291 -6.39 13.13 -12.89
C ILE A 291 -5.08 12.40 -12.59
N PRO A 292 -4.11 13.06 -11.90
CA PRO A 292 -2.97 12.37 -11.34
C PRO A 292 -3.40 11.56 -10.12
N VAL A 293 -3.03 10.27 -10.10
CA VAL A 293 -3.27 9.38 -8.96
C VAL A 293 -1.98 8.66 -8.58
N VAL A 294 -1.74 8.50 -7.28
CA VAL A 294 -0.61 7.74 -6.75
C VAL A 294 -1.03 6.29 -6.50
N LEU A 295 -0.21 5.33 -6.92
CA LEU A 295 -0.37 3.91 -6.61
C LEU A 295 0.34 3.60 -5.30
N ASP A 296 -0.41 3.47 -4.20
CA ASP A 296 0.12 3.49 -2.85
C ASP A 296 -0.36 2.31 -1.99
N SER A 297 0.52 1.34 -1.73
CA SER A 297 0.24 0.18 -0.88
C SER A 297 0.32 0.47 0.62
N GLY A 298 0.79 1.64 1.00
CA GLY A 298 0.73 2.13 2.38
C GLY A 298 -0.65 2.63 2.78
N THR A 299 -1.49 2.95 1.79
CA THR A 299 -2.87 3.42 1.97
C THR A 299 -3.87 2.29 1.74
N THR A 300 -4.77 2.06 2.71
CA THR A 300 -5.80 1.00 2.60
C THR A 300 -6.86 1.33 1.56
N LEU A 301 -7.39 2.57 1.58
CA LEU A 301 -8.55 3.00 0.77
C LEU A 301 -8.12 3.71 -0.51
N SER A 302 -9.04 3.84 -1.45
CA SER A 302 -8.85 4.67 -2.64
C SER A 302 -9.56 6.01 -2.47
N TYR A 303 -8.86 7.11 -2.75
CA TYR A 303 -9.33 8.48 -2.56
C TYR A 303 -9.43 9.21 -3.89
N LEU A 304 -10.63 9.64 -4.24
CA LEU A 304 -10.95 10.30 -5.51
C LEU A 304 -11.46 11.73 -5.30
N PRO A 305 -11.45 12.58 -6.34
CA PRO A 305 -12.12 13.88 -6.28
C PRO A 305 -13.55 13.76 -5.77
N THR A 306 -13.97 14.70 -4.93
CA THR A 306 -15.28 14.65 -4.25
C THR A 306 -16.45 14.48 -5.23
N ASP A 307 -16.43 15.14 -6.39
CA ASP A 307 -17.49 15.05 -7.40
C ASP A 307 -17.55 13.65 -8.04
N LEU A 308 -16.42 12.98 -8.20
CA LEU A 308 -16.33 11.62 -8.74
C LEU A 308 -16.75 10.59 -7.67
N ALA A 309 -16.25 10.74 -6.44
CA ALA A 309 -16.60 9.88 -5.31
C ALA A 309 -18.12 9.89 -5.03
N ILE A 310 -18.77 11.06 -5.10
CA ILE A 310 -20.23 11.17 -4.95
C ILE A 310 -20.96 10.37 -6.03
N GLN A 311 -20.49 10.35 -7.27
CA GLN A 311 -21.10 9.54 -8.33
C GLN A 311 -20.96 8.04 -8.04
N VAL A 312 -19.74 7.61 -7.63
CA VAL A 312 -19.49 6.22 -7.20
C VAL A 312 -20.42 5.83 -6.06
N TRP A 313 -20.55 6.67 -5.02
CA TRP A 313 -21.44 6.39 -3.88
C TRP A 313 -22.90 6.26 -4.27
N LYS A 314 -23.36 7.06 -5.23
CA LYS A 314 -24.74 6.97 -5.76
C LYS A 314 -24.97 5.66 -6.50
N GLU A 315 -23.98 5.14 -7.24
CA GLU A 315 -24.10 3.84 -7.93
C GLU A 315 -24.34 2.70 -6.94
N VAL A 316 -23.61 2.67 -5.83
CA VAL A 316 -23.72 1.59 -4.85
C VAL A 316 -24.68 1.88 -3.71
N GLY A 317 -25.23 3.10 -3.63
CA GLY A 317 -26.09 3.53 -2.52
C GLY A 317 -25.34 3.72 -1.21
N ALA A 318 -24.04 4.02 -1.26
CA ALA A 318 -23.25 4.30 -0.05
C ALA A 318 -23.76 5.56 0.66
N VAL A 319 -23.62 5.58 1.99
CA VAL A 319 -24.04 6.69 2.86
C VAL A 319 -22.79 7.36 3.41
N PHE A 320 -22.64 8.65 3.14
CA PHE A 320 -21.55 9.45 3.70
C PHE A 320 -21.90 9.92 5.11
N ASP A 321 -21.03 9.65 6.05
CA ASP A 321 -21.14 10.13 7.42
C ASP A 321 -20.31 11.40 7.62
N THR A 322 -20.98 12.48 7.97
CA THR A 322 -20.33 13.80 8.15
C THR A 322 -19.52 13.90 9.43
N GLU A 323 -19.73 13.02 10.40
CA GLU A 323 -18.95 13.02 11.65
C GLU A 323 -17.59 12.35 11.44
N THR A 324 -17.56 11.21 10.78
CA THR A 324 -16.31 10.47 10.46
C THR A 324 -15.69 10.90 9.13
N GLN A 325 -16.40 11.67 8.31
CA GLN A 325 -15.99 12.06 6.95
C GLN A 325 -15.75 10.84 6.02
N MET A 326 -16.47 9.75 6.24
CA MET A 326 -16.32 8.49 5.52
C MET A 326 -17.62 8.01 4.90
N ALA A 327 -17.53 7.26 3.81
CA ALA A 327 -18.65 6.59 3.17
C ALA A 327 -18.76 5.13 3.65
N PHE A 328 -19.97 4.71 3.95
CA PHE A 328 -20.33 3.38 4.42
C PHE A 328 -21.45 2.77 3.59
N LEU A 329 -21.54 1.45 3.61
CA LEU A 329 -22.58 0.69 2.95
C LEU A 329 -22.92 -0.59 3.76
N PRO A 330 -24.04 -1.27 3.46
CA PRO A 330 -24.32 -2.56 4.07
C PRO A 330 -23.27 -3.60 3.65
N CYS A 331 -22.82 -4.44 4.59
CA CYS A 331 -21.79 -5.47 4.31
C CYS A 331 -22.26 -6.48 3.25
N ASP A 332 -23.57 -6.76 3.13
CA ASP A 332 -24.11 -7.66 2.10
C ASP A 332 -23.90 -7.15 0.65
N MET A 333 -23.43 -5.90 0.48
CA MET A 333 -23.02 -5.35 -0.82
C MET A 333 -21.75 -6.00 -1.37
N GLU A 334 -20.95 -6.69 -0.57
CA GLU A 334 -19.82 -7.51 -1.05
C GLU A 334 -20.25 -8.55 -2.09
N ASN A 335 -21.49 -9.05 -1.99
CA ASN A 335 -22.07 -10.04 -2.90
C ASN A 335 -22.62 -9.43 -4.19
N SER A 336 -22.54 -8.11 -4.37
CA SER A 336 -22.92 -7.42 -5.60
C SER A 336 -22.11 -7.90 -6.79
N LYS A 337 -22.74 -7.94 -7.96
CA LYS A 337 -22.09 -8.28 -9.24
C LYS A 337 -21.62 -7.03 -10.00
N GLY A 338 -21.70 -5.88 -9.35
CA GLY A 338 -21.17 -4.62 -9.91
C GLY A 338 -19.65 -4.52 -9.76
N THR A 339 -19.04 -3.78 -10.67
CA THR A 339 -17.60 -3.50 -10.70
C THR A 339 -17.34 -2.04 -11.04
N PHE A 340 -16.18 -1.53 -10.65
CA PHE A 340 -15.67 -0.25 -11.11
C PHE A 340 -14.44 -0.47 -11.99
N GLU A 341 -14.49 -0.03 -13.25
CA GLU A 341 -13.37 -0.10 -14.20
C GLU A 341 -12.61 1.23 -14.19
N PHE A 342 -11.36 1.18 -13.76
CA PHE A 342 -10.41 2.28 -13.78
C PHE A 342 -9.57 2.22 -15.04
N GLY A 343 -9.56 3.29 -15.85
CA GLY A 343 -8.75 3.37 -17.06
C GLY A 343 -7.63 4.40 -16.94
N PHE A 344 -6.46 4.07 -17.47
CA PHE A 344 -5.26 4.89 -17.34
C PHE A 344 -4.67 5.24 -18.69
N ALA A 345 -3.96 6.37 -18.77
CA ALA A 345 -3.18 6.82 -19.93
C ALA A 345 -3.97 6.89 -21.26
N GLY A 346 -5.29 7.00 -21.20
CA GLY A 346 -6.16 7.12 -22.37
C GLY A 346 -6.79 5.81 -22.85
N PRO A 347 -7.46 5.83 -24.02
CA PRO A 347 -8.30 4.71 -24.47
C PRO A 347 -7.54 3.42 -24.76
N ASN A 348 -6.23 3.51 -25.05
CA ASN A 348 -5.37 2.37 -25.33
C ASN A 348 -4.59 1.90 -24.08
N GLY A 349 -4.75 2.57 -22.97
CA GLY A 349 -4.09 2.24 -21.72
C GLY A 349 -4.75 1.09 -20.96
N PRO A 350 -4.15 0.65 -19.86
CA PRO A 350 -4.68 -0.43 -19.06
C PRO A 350 -6.02 -0.05 -18.43
N LYS A 351 -6.90 -1.05 -18.31
CA LYS A 351 -8.18 -0.98 -17.63
C LYS A 351 -8.25 -2.05 -16.58
N ILE A 352 -8.47 -1.64 -15.34
CA ILE A 352 -8.56 -2.53 -14.18
C ILE A 352 -9.96 -2.48 -13.62
N SER A 353 -10.63 -3.63 -13.61
CA SER A 353 -11.93 -3.79 -12.98
C SER A 353 -11.78 -4.22 -11.53
N VAL A 354 -12.39 -3.48 -10.63
CA VAL A 354 -12.40 -3.74 -9.18
C VAL A 354 -13.78 -4.23 -8.79
N ASP A 355 -13.86 -5.44 -8.26
CA ASP A 355 -15.09 -6.06 -7.79
C ASP A 355 -15.52 -5.48 -6.44
N MET A 356 -16.82 -5.57 -6.12
CA MET A 356 -17.34 -5.10 -4.84
C MET A 356 -16.77 -5.86 -3.64
N THR A 357 -16.32 -7.11 -3.81
CA THR A 357 -15.62 -7.88 -2.78
C THR A 357 -14.35 -7.18 -2.30
N GLU A 358 -13.67 -6.45 -3.18
CA GLU A 358 -12.45 -5.69 -2.86
C GLU A 358 -12.72 -4.32 -2.23
N LEU A 359 -13.96 -3.85 -2.28
CA LEU A 359 -14.38 -2.51 -1.88
C LEU A 359 -15.26 -2.47 -0.63
N VAL A 360 -15.69 -3.61 -0.11
CA VAL A 360 -16.52 -3.71 1.10
C VAL A 360 -15.65 -4.21 2.25
N LEU A 361 -15.35 -3.34 3.21
CA LEU A 361 -14.43 -3.62 4.29
C LEU A 361 -15.17 -3.75 5.63
N ASP A 362 -15.00 -4.86 6.31
CA ASP A 362 -15.60 -5.12 7.62
C ASP A 362 -15.04 -4.17 8.69
N LEU A 363 -15.92 -3.66 9.55
CA LEU A 363 -15.58 -2.75 10.66
C LEU A 363 -15.44 -3.47 12.01
N GLY A 364 -15.56 -4.78 12.06
CA GLY A 364 -15.44 -5.55 13.28
C GLY A 364 -15.95 -6.97 13.11
N GLU A 365 -15.79 -7.78 14.15
CA GLU A 365 -16.18 -9.18 14.17
C GLU A 365 -17.12 -9.50 15.33
N GLY A 366 -17.92 -10.55 15.18
CA GLY A 366 -18.82 -11.07 16.19
C GLY A 366 -19.99 -10.14 16.51
N ASP A 367 -20.37 -10.06 17.79
CA ASP A 367 -21.55 -9.32 18.25
C ASP A 367 -21.35 -7.78 18.28
N ASN A 368 -20.13 -7.30 18.13
CA ASN A 368 -19.79 -5.88 18.19
C ASN A 368 -19.77 -5.19 16.81
N VAL A 369 -20.26 -5.86 15.77
CA VAL A 369 -20.31 -5.26 14.42
C VAL A 369 -21.32 -4.09 14.41
N PRO A 370 -20.92 -2.89 13.97
CA PRO A 370 -21.81 -1.74 13.95
C PRO A 370 -23.00 -1.98 12.99
N ARG A 371 -24.16 -1.39 13.34
CA ARG A 371 -25.37 -1.49 12.53
C ARG A 371 -25.95 -0.11 12.24
N PHE A 372 -26.51 0.06 11.05
CA PHE A 372 -27.22 1.26 10.69
C PHE A 372 -28.41 1.48 11.65
N LYS A 373 -28.44 2.65 12.30
CA LYS A 373 -29.48 2.98 13.30
C LYS A 373 -30.75 3.54 12.66
N SER A 374 -30.65 4.13 11.48
CA SER A 374 -31.72 4.82 10.77
C SER A 374 -31.59 4.68 9.25
N GLY A 375 -32.48 5.31 8.51
CA GLY A 375 -32.47 5.32 7.05
C GLY A 375 -32.87 4.00 6.40
N GLN A 376 -32.61 3.89 5.11
CA GLN A 376 -32.99 2.74 4.29
C GLN A 376 -32.32 1.42 4.68
N TYR A 377 -31.17 1.49 5.34
CA TYR A 377 -30.37 0.33 5.76
C TYR A 377 -30.53 -0.02 7.25
N LYS A 378 -31.49 0.58 7.95
CA LYS A 378 -31.70 0.35 9.39
C LYS A 378 -31.63 -1.14 9.75
N GLY A 379 -30.75 -1.49 10.69
CA GLY A 379 -30.54 -2.83 11.21
C GLY A 379 -29.55 -3.70 10.42
N LYS A 380 -29.16 -3.31 9.20
CA LYS A 380 -28.08 -3.98 8.46
C LYS A 380 -26.72 -3.69 9.09
N THR A 381 -25.78 -4.59 8.94
CA THR A 381 -24.38 -4.41 9.34
C THR A 381 -23.72 -3.32 8.50
N VAL A 382 -22.86 -2.52 9.13
CA VAL A 382 -22.15 -1.42 8.49
C VAL A 382 -20.75 -1.90 8.10
N CYS A 383 -20.42 -1.75 6.83
CA CYS A 383 -19.06 -1.90 6.31
C CYS A 383 -18.56 -0.56 5.76
N GLN A 384 -17.26 -0.36 5.83
CA GLN A 384 -16.63 0.78 5.18
C GLN A 384 -16.56 0.55 3.68
N PHE A 385 -16.84 1.60 2.92
CA PHE A 385 -16.66 1.53 1.47
C PHE A 385 -15.22 1.88 1.08
N GLY A 386 -14.64 1.12 0.18
CA GLY A 386 -13.23 1.22 -0.21
C GLY A 386 -12.88 2.45 -1.05
N ILE A 387 -13.88 3.19 -1.57
CA ILE A 387 -13.67 4.42 -2.33
C ILE A 387 -14.21 5.62 -1.55
N GLN A 388 -13.31 6.52 -1.19
CA GLN A 388 -13.57 7.72 -0.39
C GLN A 388 -13.32 8.98 -1.21
N ASN A 389 -13.72 10.14 -0.69
CA ASN A 389 -13.41 11.42 -1.32
C ASN A 389 -12.18 12.07 -0.71
N PHE A 390 -11.49 12.85 -1.54
CA PHE A 390 -10.46 13.77 -1.10
C PHE A 390 -10.66 15.13 -1.79
N THR A 391 -10.29 16.21 -1.10
CA THR A 391 -10.57 17.56 -1.60
C THR A 391 -9.43 18.17 -2.41
N SER A 392 -8.23 17.62 -2.26
CA SER A 392 -7.00 18.12 -2.89
C SER A 392 -6.17 16.98 -3.46
N GLU A 393 -5.33 17.27 -4.43
CA GLU A 393 -4.31 16.36 -4.92
C GLU A 393 -3.17 16.20 -3.90
N PRO A 394 -2.48 15.05 -3.93
CA PRO A 394 -2.67 13.95 -4.87
C PRO A 394 -3.84 13.05 -4.46
N PHE A 395 -4.50 12.47 -5.46
CA PHE A 395 -5.46 11.40 -5.25
C PHE A 395 -4.73 10.06 -5.12
N LEU A 396 -5.30 9.11 -4.36
CA LEU A 396 -4.62 7.87 -4.02
C LEU A 396 -5.43 6.66 -4.49
N LEU A 397 -4.76 5.67 -5.04
CA LEU A 397 -5.30 4.33 -5.27
C LEU A 397 -4.56 3.37 -4.36
N GLY A 398 -5.20 3.04 -3.24
CA GLY A 398 -4.68 2.18 -2.19
C GLY A 398 -4.97 0.70 -2.41
N ASP A 399 -4.89 -0.09 -1.34
CA ASP A 399 -5.06 -1.54 -1.38
C ASP A 399 -6.39 -1.97 -2.01
N THR A 400 -7.48 -1.21 -1.79
CA THR A 400 -8.80 -1.49 -2.38
C THR A 400 -8.80 -1.46 -3.90
N PHE A 401 -7.85 -0.79 -4.54
CA PHE A 401 -7.58 -0.84 -5.97
C PHE A 401 -6.46 -1.85 -6.28
N LEU A 402 -5.34 -1.76 -5.56
CA LEU A 402 -4.10 -2.50 -5.87
C LEU A 402 -4.27 -4.02 -5.79
N ARG A 403 -5.23 -4.53 -5.00
CA ARG A 403 -5.55 -5.97 -5.00
C ARG A 403 -6.01 -6.47 -6.37
N SER A 404 -6.73 -5.63 -7.12
CA SER A 404 -7.23 -5.97 -8.45
C SER A 404 -6.19 -5.77 -9.55
N ALA A 405 -5.02 -5.19 -9.25
CA ALA A 405 -3.95 -4.90 -10.18
C ALA A 405 -2.65 -5.64 -9.82
N TYR A 406 -2.04 -6.29 -10.79
CA TYR A 406 -0.63 -6.63 -10.73
C TYR A 406 0.15 -5.42 -11.24
N VAL A 407 1.07 -4.90 -10.44
CA VAL A 407 1.79 -3.66 -10.74
C VAL A 407 3.30 -3.90 -10.75
N VAL A 408 3.97 -3.45 -11.80
CA VAL A 408 5.43 -3.40 -11.90
C VAL A 408 5.85 -1.94 -11.77
N TYR A 409 6.66 -1.65 -10.78
CA TYR A 409 7.23 -0.33 -10.50
C TYR A 409 8.66 -0.30 -11.04
N ASP A 410 8.88 0.40 -12.15
CA ASP A 410 10.19 0.55 -12.79
C ASP A 410 10.71 1.97 -12.53
N LEU A 411 11.45 2.11 -11.44
CA LEU A 411 12.02 3.39 -11.01
C LEU A 411 13.20 3.82 -11.88
N GLU A 412 13.87 2.86 -12.55
CA GLU A 412 14.99 3.19 -13.44
C GLU A 412 14.52 3.88 -14.72
N ASN A 413 13.37 3.43 -15.26
CA ASN A 413 12.81 3.99 -16.50
C ASN A 413 11.61 4.93 -16.25
N ASN A 414 11.20 5.16 -15.00
CA ASN A 414 10.01 5.92 -14.60
C ASN A 414 8.74 5.40 -15.31
N GLN A 415 8.50 4.10 -15.20
CA GLN A 415 7.38 3.42 -15.84
C GLN A 415 6.62 2.53 -14.86
N ILE A 416 5.33 2.36 -15.13
CA ILE A 416 4.45 1.41 -14.44
C ILE A 416 3.97 0.38 -15.45
N GLY A 417 4.23 -0.91 -15.17
CA GLY A 417 3.55 -2.01 -15.85
C GLY A 417 2.29 -2.39 -15.07
N MET A 418 1.15 -2.53 -15.74
CA MET A 418 -0.13 -2.83 -15.07
C MET A 418 -0.93 -3.86 -15.86
N ALA A 419 -1.49 -4.85 -15.14
CA ALA A 419 -2.44 -5.83 -15.68
C ALA A 419 -3.43 -6.25 -14.59
N ALA A 420 -4.56 -6.85 -14.97
CA ALA A 420 -5.51 -7.40 -14.00
C ALA A 420 -4.89 -8.57 -13.22
N THR A 421 -5.05 -8.58 -11.92
CA THR A 421 -4.58 -9.65 -11.03
C THR A 421 -5.18 -11.01 -11.40
N ASP A 422 -4.38 -12.07 -11.33
CA ASP A 422 -4.87 -13.45 -11.25
C ASP A 422 -4.98 -13.85 -9.77
N PHE A 423 -6.18 -13.63 -9.22
CA PHE A 423 -6.47 -13.89 -7.81
C PHE A 423 -6.21 -15.34 -7.43
N ASN A 424 -5.63 -15.54 -6.25
CA ASN A 424 -5.38 -16.85 -5.66
C ASN A 424 -4.51 -17.77 -6.54
N SER A 425 -3.72 -17.20 -7.45
CA SER A 425 -2.81 -17.97 -8.30
C SER A 425 -1.71 -18.61 -7.46
N THR A 426 -1.67 -19.95 -7.46
CA THR A 426 -0.61 -20.76 -6.82
C THR A 426 0.58 -21.00 -7.74
N LYS A 427 0.48 -20.59 -9.00
CA LYS A 427 1.55 -20.74 -10.00
C LYS A 427 2.57 -19.61 -9.85
N SER A 428 3.79 -19.84 -10.34
CA SER A 428 4.83 -18.83 -10.43
C SER A 428 5.62 -19.06 -11.73
N ASN A 429 5.87 -17.97 -12.45
CA ASN A 429 6.71 -17.93 -13.64
C ASN A 429 7.49 -16.61 -13.66
N ILE A 430 8.60 -16.59 -12.93
CA ILE A 430 9.41 -15.39 -12.71
C ILE A 430 10.30 -15.14 -13.93
N VAL A 431 10.22 -13.91 -14.46
CA VAL A 431 11.08 -13.38 -15.50
C VAL A 431 11.84 -12.19 -14.93
N SER A 432 13.16 -12.32 -14.81
CA SER A 432 14.03 -11.27 -14.31
C SER A 432 14.29 -10.17 -15.34
N PHE A 433 14.52 -8.94 -14.89
CA PHE A 433 15.08 -7.89 -15.74
C PHE A 433 16.52 -8.27 -16.15
N PRO A 434 16.84 -8.27 -17.44
CA PRO A 434 18.14 -8.78 -17.90
C PRO A 434 19.32 -7.84 -17.62
N SER A 435 19.07 -6.56 -17.44
CA SER A 435 20.11 -5.54 -17.20
C SER A 435 19.51 -4.24 -16.67
N LYS A 436 20.35 -3.34 -16.19
CA LYS A 436 19.95 -1.98 -15.81
C LYS A 436 19.30 -1.25 -16.98
N GLY A 437 18.14 -0.62 -16.72
CA GLY A 437 17.36 0.11 -17.70
C GLY A 437 16.72 -0.77 -18.78
N ALA A 438 16.71 -2.11 -18.60
CA ALA A 438 15.96 -2.99 -19.49
C ALA A 438 14.46 -2.71 -19.40
N LYS A 439 13.76 -2.91 -20.51
CA LYS A 439 12.28 -2.79 -20.53
C LYS A 439 11.64 -3.79 -19.56
N ILE A 440 10.48 -3.43 -19.04
CA ILE A 440 9.66 -4.33 -18.22
C ILE A 440 9.42 -5.63 -19.01
N PRO A 441 9.80 -6.80 -18.43
CA PRO A 441 9.56 -8.10 -19.07
C PRO A 441 8.07 -8.32 -19.37
N ASP A 442 7.74 -8.86 -20.53
CA ASP A 442 6.37 -9.08 -21.03
C ASP A 442 5.53 -7.79 -21.15
N GLY A 443 6.16 -6.62 -21.01
CA GLY A 443 5.50 -5.32 -21.06
C GLY A 443 5.28 -4.79 -22.49
N ASN A 444 4.09 -4.25 -22.73
CA ASN A 444 3.72 -3.57 -23.96
C ASN A 444 3.50 -2.07 -23.69
N VAL A 445 4.37 -1.23 -24.27
CA VAL A 445 4.31 0.23 -24.04
C VAL A 445 3.09 0.82 -24.76
N VAL A 446 2.23 1.48 -23.98
CA VAL A 446 1.05 2.18 -24.49
C VAL A 446 1.47 3.37 -25.35
N GLN A 447 0.91 3.45 -26.56
CA GLN A 447 1.20 4.54 -27.49
C GLN A 447 0.17 5.68 -27.35
N ASN A 448 0.62 6.92 -27.53
CA ASN A 448 -0.22 8.12 -27.46
C ASN A 448 -0.91 8.26 -26.09
N GLN A 449 -0.14 8.14 -25.04
CA GLN A 449 -0.63 8.27 -23.67
C GLN A 449 -1.22 9.65 -23.41
N VAL A 450 -2.34 9.67 -22.68
CA VAL A 450 -2.99 10.90 -22.22
C VAL A 450 -2.47 11.22 -20.81
N SER A 451 -1.87 12.39 -20.68
CA SER A 451 -1.31 12.87 -19.41
C SER A 451 -2.32 13.71 -18.62
N ALA A 452 -2.25 13.64 -17.30
CA ALA A 452 -3.03 14.43 -16.36
C ALA A 452 -2.34 15.76 -15.97
N THR A 453 -1.70 16.43 -16.94
CA THR A 453 -0.86 17.62 -16.69
C THR A 453 -1.54 18.96 -17.03
N GLY A 454 -2.85 19.00 -17.12
CA GLY A 454 -3.56 20.21 -17.56
C GLY A 454 -4.58 20.76 -16.54
N PRO A 455 -4.96 22.04 -16.68
CA PRO A 455 -6.09 22.57 -15.91
C PRO A 455 -7.37 21.80 -16.25
N ASP A 456 -8.33 21.84 -15.33
CA ASP A 456 -9.65 21.20 -15.45
C ASP A 456 -10.23 21.35 -16.88
N SER A 457 -10.08 20.33 -17.71
CA SER A 457 -10.49 20.33 -19.11
C SER A 457 -11.65 19.36 -19.40
N GLY A 458 -12.01 18.54 -18.40
CA GLY A 458 -13.07 17.55 -18.52
C GLY A 458 -14.47 18.20 -18.58
N SER A 459 -15.38 17.58 -19.33
CA SER A 459 -16.80 17.93 -19.31
C SER A 459 -17.50 17.01 -18.31
N ALA A 460 -17.99 17.56 -17.21
CA ALA A 460 -18.79 16.80 -16.26
C ALA A 460 -20.21 16.65 -16.79
N THR A 461 -20.57 15.42 -17.16
CA THR A 461 -21.95 15.04 -17.50
C THR A 461 -22.44 14.11 -16.39
N ALA A 462 -23.56 14.43 -15.77
CA ALA A 462 -24.11 13.54 -14.74
C ALA A 462 -24.43 12.16 -15.36
N PRO A 463 -23.99 11.05 -14.74
CA PRO A 463 -24.29 9.70 -15.23
C PRO A 463 -25.78 9.42 -15.14
N THR A 464 -26.25 8.45 -15.91
CA THR A 464 -27.66 8.04 -15.91
C THR A 464 -28.02 7.17 -14.73
N TYR A 465 -27.03 6.64 -14.01
CA TYR A 465 -27.15 5.65 -12.95
C TYR A 465 -27.86 4.36 -13.39
N ALA A 466 -27.66 3.96 -14.63
CA ALA A 466 -28.22 2.73 -15.20
C ALA A 466 -27.66 1.48 -14.52
N ALA A 467 -26.41 1.55 -14.09
CA ALA A 467 -25.73 0.47 -13.37
C ALA A 467 -26.20 0.29 -11.93
N SER A 468 -26.76 1.33 -11.29
CA SER A 468 -27.05 1.35 -9.85
C SER A 468 -28.00 0.23 -9.39
N LYS A 469 -28.97 -0.14 -10.22
CA LYS A 469 -29.91 -1.24 -9.91
C LYS A 469 -29.21 -2.60 -9.81
N GLY A 470 -28.15 -2.82 -10.57
CA GLY A 470 -27.42 -4.07 -10.58
C GLY A 470 -26.38 -4.17 -9.46
N PHE A 471 -26.02 -3.06 -8.82
CA PHE A 471 -25.21 -3.06 -7.59
C PHE A 471 -26.06 -3.44 -6.36
N GLN A 472 -27.33 -3.07 -6.35
CA GLN A 472 -28.20 -3.35 -5.20
C GLN A 472 -28.60 -4.82 -5.15
N SER A 473 -28.50 -5.46 -4.00
CA SER A 473 -29.12 -6.76 -3.77
C SER A 473 -30.65 -6.61 -3.93
N VAL A 474 -31.32 -7.57 -4.55
CA VAL A 474 -32.72 -7.56 -5.04
C VAL A 474 -33.79 -7.16 -4.00
N ALA A 475 -33.42 -6.77 -2.80
CA ALA A 475 -34.36 -6.60 -1.67
C ALA A 475 -34.78 -5.17 -1.33
N SER A 476 -34.30 -4.11 -1.98
CA SER A 476 -34.81 -2.76 -1.67
C SER A 476 -34.48 -1.69 -2.73
N ILE A 477 -35.38 -1.51 -3.68
CA ILE A 477 -35.40 -0.35 -4.54
C ILE A 477 -36.39 0.67 -3.96
N LYS A 478 -35.87 1.70 -3.30
CA LYS A 478 -36.54 3.00 -3.17
C LYS A 478 -35.48 4.09 -3.32
N PRO A 479 -35.60 4.98 -4.31
CA PRO A 479 -34.70 6.10 -4.44
C PRO A 479 -35.18 7.21 -3.48
N ALA A 480 -34.47 7.39 -2.41
CA ALA A 480 -34.52 8.61 -1.61
C ALA A 480 -33.15 8.82 -1.00
N LEU A 481 -32.34 9.64 -1.67
CA LEU A 481 -31.19 10.26 -1.05
C LEU A 481 -31.72 11.35 -0.10
N GLU A 482 -32.09 10.96 1.11
CA GLU A 482 -32.05 11.86 2.24
C GLU A 482 -30.74 11.60 2.95
N TRP A 483 -29.92 12.62 3.10
CA TRP A 483 -28.68 12.61 3.87
C TRP A 483 -29.03 12.26 5.33
N ALA A 484 -29.08 10.98 5.64
CA ALA A 484 -29.33 10.50 6.99
C ALA A 484 -28.00 10.42 7.73
N GLN A 485 -27.91 11.17 8.82
CA GLN A 485 -26.79 11.11 9.75
C GLN A 485 -26.64 9.68 10.29
N LEU A 486 -25.50 9.07 10.04
CA LEU A 486 -25.07 7.85 10.69
C LEU A 486 -24.60 8.20 12.09
N ALA A 487 -25.40 7.93 13.10
CA ALA A 487 -24.90 7.94 14.47
C ALA A 487 -24.18 6.61 14.72
N VAL A 488 -22.89 6.53 14.42
CA VAL A 488 -22.01 5.44 14.84
C VAL A 488 -21.62 5.73 16.28
N THR A 489 -22.19 5.02 17.24
CA THR A 489 -21.75 5.11 18.63
C THR A 489 -20.69 4.07 18.87
N GLY A 490 -19.51 4.51 19.20
CA GLY A 490 -18.58 3.75 20.03
C GLY A 490 -17.37 3.13 19.38
N ALA A 491 -16.86 3.69 18.29
CA ALA A 491 -15.44 3.52 17.97
C ALA A 491 -15.02 4.71 17.13
N THR A 492 -14.42 5.70 17.74
CA THR A 492 -13.54 6.65 17.04
C THR A 492 -12.33 5.87 16.57
N THR A 493 -12.50 5.16 15.48
CA THR A 493 -11.40 4.55 14.78
C THR A 493 -10.91 5.56 13.77
N LEU A 494 -9.85 6.23 14.15
CA LEU A 494 -9.01 6.99 13.25
C LEU A 494 -8.48 5.98 12.23
N PHE A 495 -8.97 6.05 10.99
CA PHE A 495 -8.36 5.33 9.89
C PHE A 495 -7.01 5.98 9.63
N MET A 496 -5.95 5.27 9.97
CA MET A 496 -4.62 5.68 9.57
C MET A 496 -4.51 5.51 8.06
N LEU A 497 -4.43 6.62 7.35
CA LEU A 497 -3.79 6.71 6.04
C LEU A 497 -2.30 6.49 6.29
N ALA A 498 -1.91 5.26 6.66
CA ALA A 498 -0.50 4.97 6.77
C ALA A 498 0.06 4.94 5.35
N GLY A 499 0.94 5.86 5.05
CA GLY A 499 1.84 5.62 3.98
C GLY A 499 2.01 6.57 2.83
N SER A 500 1.45 7.74 2.75
CA SER A 500 2.01 8.65 1.77
C SER A 500 3.01 9.61 2.43
N GLY A 501 4.29 9.38 2.22
CA GLY A 501 5.37 10.29 2.59
C GLY A 501 5.36 11.59 1.80
N LEU A 502 4.18 12.07 1.42
CA LEU A 502 4.01 13.38 0.79
C LEU A 502 4.13 14.44 1.86
N SER A 503 5.36 14.89 2.07
CA SER A 503 5.64 16.07 2.88
C SER A 503 5.00 17.27 2.20
N PHE A 504 3.85 17.72 2.70
CA PHE A 504 3.36 19.05 2.38
C PHE A 504 4.14 20.06 3.22
N LEU A 505 4.88 20.93 2.52
CA LEU A 505 5.35 22.21 3.05
C LEU A 505 4.21 23.23 3.02
#